data_60c82e9a180e399010a8d63581e6f502
#
_entry.id   60c82e9a180e399010a8d63581e6f502
#
_cell.length_a   1.000
_cell.length_b   1.000
_cell.length_c   1.000
_cell.angle_alpha   90.00
_cell.angle_beta   90.00
_cell.angle_gamma   90.00
#
_symmetry.space_group_name_H-M   'P 1'
#
loop_
_entity.id
_entity.type
_entity.pdbx_description
1 polymer ?
#
loop_
_entity_poly.entity_id
_entity_poly.type
_entity_poly.pdbx_seq_one_letter_code
_entity_poly.pdbx_strand_id
1 'polypeptide(L)'
;SKQICKIMNRPLLLLRQTRENLTETEFYGFIVFCSAEKEIKAFPDPAGYPFFHRSCAKPLQAALADELGTIGYFNLTAEEIAICCGSHTGEKVHTDLLKKLLKKGDLGENDLKCPIIPPLNNFDGLKEFSPLHNNCSGKHTLMLLICRQMGWETGNYLDFDHPLQLKMYEKIKSLCEESSELPKTLDGCTAPNFATSLEGLCKGFLNLHRLHPKITAAMQAHPYICGGKNRLDTHLMQLSPYICAKVGAGGLCTVLNTKTCESFTVKVIDANMKARTLIVLEILRQKNWIDDNSINTNLLNEFFDSGVYTETGLRVGGYEPQF
;
A
#
# COMPACT_ATOMS: atom_id res chain seq x y z
N SER A 1 -2.62 23.97 23.07
CA SER A 1 -1.61 23.01 23.57
C SER A 1 -0.51 22.88 22.54
N LYS A 2 0.76 23.17 22.92
CA LYS A 2 1.93 22.91 22.07
C LYS A 2 1.99 21.39 21.89
N GLN A 3 1.67 20.92 20.69
CA GLN A 3 1.86 19.53 20.31
C GLN A 3 3.37 19.27 20.36
N ILE A 4 3.81 18.47 21.34
CA ILE A 4 5.21 18.05 21.43
C ILE A 4 5.47 17.21 20.20
N CYS A 5 6.32 17.70 19.29
CA CYS A 5 6.75 16.92 18.14
C CYS A 5 7.47 15.67 18.65
N LYS A 6 6.89 14.49 18.46
CA LYS A 6 7.56 13.22 18.79
C LYS A 6 8.85 13.14 17.98
N ILE A 7 9.96 12.85 18.64
CA ILE A 7 11.26 12.66 17.99
C ILE A 7 11.35 11.19 17.60
N MET A 8 11.60 10.94 16.32
CA MET A 8 11.85 9.62 15.78
C MET A 8 13.26 9.16 16.18
N ASN A 9 13.44 7.89 16.52
CA ASN A 9 14.77 7.30 16.70
C ASN A 9 15.58 7.38 15.41
N ARG A 10 16.91 7.29 15.53
CA ARG A 10 17.80 7.33 14.36
C ARG A 10 17.52 6.13 13.44
N PRO A 11 17.25 6.36 12.14
CA PRO A 11 17.09 5.27 11.20
C PRO A 11 18.41 4.53 10.97
N LEU A 12 18.34 3.25 10.60
CA LEU A 12 19.49 2.42 10.24
C LEU A 12 19.84 2.61 8.77
N LEU A 13 21.11 2.49 8.43
CA LEU A 13 21.54 2.32 7.05
C LEU A 13 21.06 0.97 6.54
N LEU A 14 20.18 0.97 5.53
CA LEU A 14 19.56 -0.23 4.98
C LEU A 14 20.14 -0.65 3.63
N LEU A 15 20.60 0.32 2.84
CA LEU A 15 21.09 0.06 1.49
C LEU A 15 22.18 1.07 1.13
N ARG A 16 23.25 0.62 0.48
CA ARG A 16 24.25 1.47 -0.17
C ARG A 16 24.14 1.34 -1.67
N GLN A 17 24.31 2.45 -2.36
CA GLN A 17 24.62 2.46 -3.78
C GLN A 17 26.11 2.71 -3.93
N THR A 18 26.80 1.80 -4.64
CA THR A 18 28.21 1.92 -4.91
C THR A 18 28.46 2.24 -6.39
N ARG A 19 29.58 2.91 -6.64
CA ARG A 19 30.17 3.04 -7.97
C ARG A 19 31.62 2.63 -7.84
N GLU A 20 32.03 1.60 -8.57
CA GLU A 20 33.26 0.85 -8.31
C GLU A 20 33.33 0.46 -6.81
N ASN A 21 34.37 0.87 -6.12
CA ASN A 21 34.58 0.57 -4.70
C ASN A 21 34.16 1.72 -3.75
N LEU A 22 33.47 2.75 -4.26
CA LEU A 22 33.08 3.91 -3.47
C LEU A 22 31.57 3.93 -3.21
N THR A 23 31.20 4.21 -1.97
CA THR A 23 29.80 4.50 -1.64
C THR A 23 29.43 5.87 -2.22
N GLU A 24 28.42 5.89 -3.11
CA GLU A 24 27.92 7.10 -3.76
C GLU A 24 26.66 7.63 -3.06
N THR A 25 25.80 6.72 -2.55
CA THR A 25 24.55 7.09 -1.86
C THR A 25 24.24 6.09 -0.76
N GLU A 26 23.69 6.57 0.34
CA GLU A 26 23.23 5.78 1.47
C GLU A 26 21.72 6.00 1.70
N PHE A 27 20.98 4.89 1.94
CA PHE A 27 19.54 4.91 2.18
C PHE A 27 19.24 4.39 3.57
N TYR A 28 18.59 5.24 4.36
CA TYR A 28 18.29 5.00 5.77
C TYR A 28 16.80 4.71 5.97
N GLY A 29 16.48 3.88 6.95
CA GLY A 29 15.09 3.54 7.22
C GLY A 29 14.88 2.67 8.45
N PHE A 30 13.69 2.08 8.48
CA PHE A 30 13.24 1.14 9.49
C PHE A 30 12.69 -0.11 8.82
N ILE A 31 12.92 -1.27 9.43
CA ILE A 31 12.31 -2.55 9.08
C ILE A 31 11.65 -3.08 10.35
N VAL A 32 10.38 -3.40 10.28
CA VAL A 32 9.63 -3.98 11.40
C VAL A 32 9.01 -5.29 10.94
N PHE A 33 9.22 -6.33 11.71
CA PHE A 33 8.64 -7.66 11.52
C PHE A 33 7.60 -7.92 12.60
N CYS A 34 6.56 -8.67 12.25
CA CYS A 34 5.56 -9.16 13.17
C CYS A 34 5.34 -10.66 12.91
N SER A 35 5.55 -11.50 13.94
CA SER A 35 5.33 -12.94 13.83
C SER A 35 3.83 -13.29 13.85
N ALA A 36 3.53 -14.57 13.63
CA ALA A 36 2.17 -15.08 13.74
C ALA A 36 1.58 -14.86 15.16
N GLU A 37 2.40 -14.90 16.20
CA GLU A 37 2.03 -14.65 17.60
C GLU A 37 2.00 -13.16 17.95
N LYS A 38 2.23 -12.27 16.94
CA LYS A 38 2.33 -10.82 17.06
C LYS A 38 3.55 -10.33 17.84
N GLU A 39 4.59 -11.14 17.91
CA GLU A 39 5.89 -10.69 18.42
C GLU A 39 6.53 -9.73 17.42
N ILE A 40 7.01 -8.59 17.94
CA ILE A 40 7.61 -7.53 17.13
C ILE A 40 9.13 -7.61 17.20
N LYS A 41 9.77 -7.52 16.03
CA LYS A 41 11.21 -7.33 15.90
C LYS A 41 11.46 -6.15 14.94
N ALA A 42 12.12 -5.12 15.43
CA ALA A 42 12.33 -3.88 14.68
C ALA A 42 13.83 -3.56 14.49
N PHE A 43 14.18 -2.98 13.34
CA PHE A 43 15.54 -2.60 12.96
C PHE A 43 15.57 -1.20 12.31
N PRO A 44 16.04 -0.16 13.02
CA PRO A 44 16.04 -0.09 14.47
C PRO A 44 14.59 0.05 15.00
N ASP A 45 14.42 0.01 16.32
CA ASP A 45 13.14 0.29 16.94
C ASP A 45 12.74 1.76 16.68
N PRO A 46 11.61 2.01 15.98
CA PRO A 46 11.13 3.38 15.73
C PRO A 46 10.53 4.04 16.97
N ALA A 47 10.58 3.41 18.15
CA ALA A 47 10.06 3.90 19.45
C ALA A 47 8.58 4.30 19.40
N GLY A 48 7.76 3.56 18.67
CA GLY A 48 6.35 3.85 18.49
C GLY A 48 6.07 5.19 17.79
N TYR A 49 7.04 5.71 17.02
CA TYR A 49 6.84 6.93 16.21
C TYR A 49 5.74 6.69 15.18
N PRO A 50 4.72 7.58 15.08
CA PRO A 50 3.64 7.39 14.13
C PRO A 50 4.04 7.82 12.73
N PHE A 51 3.75 6.97 11.74
CA PHE A 51 3.92 7.24 10.33
C PHE A 51 2.56 7.23 9.62
N PHE A 52 2.33 8.22 8.76
CA PHE A 52 1.13 8.21 7.92
C PHE A 52 1.16 7.04 6.95
N HIS A 53 0.09 6.22 6.97
CA HIS A 53 0.00 4.99 6.17
C HIS A 53 0.04 5.23 4.67
N ARG A 54 -0.45 6.39 4.25
CA ARG A 54 -0.66 6.68 2.84
C ARG A 54 -1.45 5.53 2.19
N SER A 55 -1.07 5.08 1.03
CA SER A 55 -1.81 4.00 0.35
C SER A 55 -1.70 2.62 1.00
N CYS A 56 -0.85 2.41 2.01
CA CYS A 56 -0.89 1.17 2.81
C CYS A 56 -2.18 1.03 3.63
N ALA A 57 -2.92 2.14 3.87
CA ALA A 57 -4.21 2.10 4.55
C ALA A 57 -5.33 1.44 3.73
N LYS A 58 -5.24 1.42 2.40
CA LYS A 58 -6.37 1.03 1.54
C LYS A 58 -6.95 -0.36 1.82
N PRO A 59 -6.14 -1.42 2.01
CA PRO A 59 -6.68 -2.72 2.41
C PRO A 59 -7.35 -2.68 3.80
N LEU A 60 -6.79 -1.93 4.76
CA LEU A 60 -7.36 -1.77 6.08
C LEU A 60 -8.70 -1.00 6.02
N GLN A 61 -8.82 -0.03 5.12
CA GLN A 61 -10.06 0.68 4.85
C GLN A 61 -11.12 -0.23 4.23
N ALA A 62 -10.72 -1.16 3.34
CA ALA A 62 -11.61 -2.14 2.74
C ALA A 62 -12.19 -3.12 3.78
N ALA A 63 -11.50 -3.35 4.89
CA ALA A 63 -12.02 -4.17 5.99
C ALA A 63 -13.31 -3.61 6.59
N LEU A 64 -13.51 -2.28 6.58
CA LEU A 64 -14.76 -1.68 7.00
C LEU A 64 -15.93 -2.09 6.10
N ALA A 65 -15.73 -2.18 4.79
CA ALA A 65 -16.77 -2.62 3.85
C ALA A 65 -17.14 -4.09 4.08
N ASP A 66 -16.19 -4.94 4.43
CA ASP A 66 -16.46 -6.34 4.79
C ASP A 66 -17.23 -6.43 6.11
N GLU A 67 -16.81 -5.68 7.14
CA GLU A 67 -17.48 -5.64 8.45
C GLU A 67 -18.93 -5.14 8.37
N LEU A 68 -19.19 -4.10 7.60
CA LEU A 68 -20.52 -3.53 7.41
C LEU A 68 -21.39 -4.34 6.44
N GLY A 69 -20.85 -5.41 5.85
CA GLY A 69 -21.55 -6.25 4.89
C GLY A 69 -21.70 -5.65 3.50
N THR A 70 -21.00 -4.54 3.18
CA THR A 70 -21.09 -3.82 1.90
C THR A 70 -20.68 -4.74 0.74
N ILE A 71 -19.69 -5.60 0.95
CA ILE A 71 -19.23 -6.58 -0.05
C ILE A 71 -20.37 -7.50 -0.48
N GLY A 72 -21.12 -8.03 0.49
CA GLY A 72 -22.27 -8.90 0.23
C GLY A 72 -23.47 -8.13 -0.33
N TYR A 73 -23.75 -6.94 0.20
CA TYR A 73 -24.89 -6.11 -0.21
C TYR A 73 -24.85 -5.77 -1.72
N PHE A 74 -23.67 -5.43 -2.24
CA PHE A 74 -23.48 -5.12 -3.66
C PHE A 74 -22.98 -6.33 -4.48
N ASN A 75 -22.85 -7.52 -3.89
CA ASN A 75 -22.27 -8.70 -4.55
C ASN A 75 -20.94 -8.37 -5.23
N LEU A 76 -19.99 -7.81 -4.48
CA LEU A 76 -18.69 -7.42 -5.03
C LEU A 76 -17.86 -8.66 -5.37
N THR A 77 -17.33 -8.69 -6.59
CA THR A 77 -16.39 -9.71 -7.05
C THR A 77 -15.01 -9.53 -6.43
N ALA A 78 -14.14 -10.53 -6.52
CA ALA A 78 -12.76 -10.42 -6.06
C ALA A 78 -12.00 -9.30 -6.78
N GLU A 79 -12.21 -9.11 -8.09
CA GLU A 79 -11.62 -7.99 -8.84
C GLU A 79 -12.06 -6.63 -8.32
N GLU A 80 -13.36 -6.48 -8.02
CA GLU A 80 -13.94 -5.25 -7.49
C GLU A 80 -13.43 -4.93 -6.08
N ILE A 81 -13.18 -5.95 -5.25
CA ILE A 81 -12.53 -5.79 -3.95
C ILE A 81 -11.06 -5.38 -4.15
N ALA A 82 -10.35 -6.04 -5.05
CA ALA A 82 -8.94 -5.80 -5.32
C ALA A 82 -8.66 -4.35 -5.75
N ILE A 83 -9.46 -3.80 -6.68
CA ILE A 83 -9.29 -2.40 -7.13
C ILE A 83 -9.50 -1.40 -6.00
N CYS A 84 -10.40 -1.70 -5.05
CA CYS A 84 -10.66 -0.86 -3.88
C CYS A 84 -9.47 -0.82 -2.91
N CYS A 85 -8.65 -1.89 -2.87
CA CYS A 85 -7.43 -1.99 -2.07
C CYS A 85 -6.20 -1.41 -2.79
N GLY A 86 -6.33 -1.12 -4.07
CA GLY A 86 -5.25 -0.82 -4.98
C GLY A 86 -4.77 0.64 -5.01
N SER A 87 -3.62 0.82 -5.65
CA SER A 87 -3.13 2.12 -6.15
C SER A 87 -2.81 1.93 -7.63
N HIS A 88 -3.87 1.79 -8.41
CA HIS A 88 -3.79 1.36 -9.80
C HIS A 88 -3.23 2.45 -10.74
N THR A 89 -2.77 2.02 -11.90
CA THR A 89 -2.17 2.88 -12.93
C THR A 89 -3.18 3.60 -13.80
N GLY A 90 -4.48 3.44 -13.57
CA GLY A 90 -5.53 4.16 -14.31
C GLY A 90 -5.73 3.68 -15.75
N GLU A 91 -5.24 2.49 -16.10
CA GLU A 91 -5.43 1.87 -17.42
C GLU A 91 -6.91 1.57 -17.68
N LYS A 92 -7.25 1.33 -18.95
CA LYS A 92 -8.64 1.06 -19.37
C LYS A 92 -9.32 -0.05 -18.55
N VAL A 93 -8.58 -1.12 -18.20
CA VAL A 93 -9.12 -2.20 -17.37
C VAL A 93 -9.59 -1.70 -15.99
N HIS A 94 -8.84 -0.77 -15.39
CA HIS A 94 -9.19 -0.17 -14.10
C HIS A 94 -10.39 0.76 -14.21
N THR A 95 -10.39 1.66 -15.19
CA THR A 95 -11.47 2.64 -15.35
C THR A 95 -12.79 1.99 -15.75
N ASP A 96 -12.77 0.95 -16.59
CA ASP A 96 -13.97 0.20 -16.96
C ASP A 96 -14.55 -0.58 -15.76
N LEU A 97 -13.69 -1.18 -14.93
CA LEU A 97 -14.12 -1.87 -13.72
C LEU A 97 -14.75 -0.89 -12.72
N LEU A 98 -14.16 0.29 -12.54
CA LEU A 98 -14.68 1.32 -11.65
C LEU A 98 -16.03 1.88 -12.12
N LYS A 99 -16.22 2.07 -13.42
CA LYS A 99 -17.52 2.46 -13.99
C LYS A 99 -18.61 1.43 -13.66
N LYS A 100 -18.30 0.14 -13.78
CA LYS A 100 -19.23 -0.94 -13.42
C LYS A 100 -19.54 -0.93 -11.93
N LEU A 101 -18.50 -0.73 -11.10
CA LEU A 101 -18.60 -0.74 -9.66
C LEU A 101 -19.46 0.44 -9.14
N LEU A 102 -19.24 1.65 -9.66
CA LEU A 102 -20.04 2.84 -9.34
C LEU A 102 -21.53 2.63 -9.67
N LYS A 103 -21.83 2.01 -10.81
CA LYS A 103 -23.21 1.72 -11.21
C LYS A 103 -23.96 0.83 -10.23
N LYS A 104 -23.30 -0.06 -9.49
CA LYS A 104 -23.93 -0.91 -8.46
C LYS A 104 -24.53 -0.08 -7.33
N GLY A 105 -23.96 1.10 -7.03
CA GLY A 105 -24.46 2.04 -6.03
C GLY A 105 -25.33 3.16 -6.60
N ASP A 106 -25.73 3.08 -7.88
CA ASP A 106 -26.37 4.21 -8.58
C ASP A 106 -25.55 5.50 -8.48
N LEU A 107 -24.25 5.38 -8.80
CA LEU A 107 -23.23 6.44 -8.73
C LEU A 107 -22.56 6.61 -10.09
N GLY A 108 -21.98 7.80 -10.30
CA GLY A 108 -21.19 8.15 -11.48
C GLY A 108 -19.80 8.66 -11.10
N GLU A 109 -18.98 8.92 -12.11
CA GLU A 109 -17.63 9.46 -11.89
C GLU A 109 -17.63 10.87 -11.25
N ASN A 110 -18.72 11.64 -11.42
CA ASN A 110 -18.87 12.95 -10.81
C ASN A 110 -19.07 12.92 -9.28
N ASP A 111 -19.43 11.75 -8.72
CA ASP A 111 -19.54 11.56 -7.27
C ASP A 111 -18.14 11.40 -6.62
N LEU A 112 -17.12 11.02 -7.42
CA LEU A 112 -15.75 10.88 -6.94
C LEU A 112 -15.14 12.24 -6.61
N LYS A 113 -14.67 12.42 -5.39
CA LYS A 113 -14.00 13.64 -4.91
C LYS A 113 -12.48 13.60 -5.01
N CYS A 114 -11.88 12.50 -5.53
CA CYS A 114 -10.45 12.49 -5.81
C CYS A 114 -10.12 13.43 -6.99
N PRO A 115 -8.97 14.14 -6.93
CA PRO A 115 -8.61 15.12 -7.96
C PRO A 115 -8.39 14.46 -9.32
N ILE A 116 -8.68 15.21 -10.38
CA ILE A 116 -8.33 14.83 -11.75
C ILE A 116 -6.85 15.09 -11.92
N ILE A 117 -6.08 14.03 -12.02
CA ILE A 117 -4.62 14.07 -12.23
C ILE A 117 -4.23 13.03 -13.29
N PRO A 118 -3.08 13.19 -13.96
CA PRO A 118 -2.55 12.14 -14.80
C PRO A 118 -2.42 10.81 -14.03
N PRO A 119 -2.68 9.67 -14.67
CA PRO A 119 -2.45 8.37 -14.05
C PRO A 119 -0.97 8.21 -13.68
N LEU A 120 -0.67 7.35 -12.68
CA LEU A 120 0.69 7.12 -12.20
C LEU A 120 1.69 6.77 -13.32
N ASN A 121 1.21 6.05 -14.33
CA ASN A 121 1.91 5.77 -15.56
C ASN A 121 0.88 5.90 -16.70
N ASN A 122 1.06 6.86 -17.57
CA ASN A 122 0.15 7.06 -18.70
C ASN A 122 0.53 6.14 -19.86
N PHE A 123 0.38 4.83 -19.67
CA PHE A 123 0.70 3.81 -20.68
C PHE A 123 -0.20 3.90 -21.92
N ASP A 124 -1.44 4.34 -21.75
CA ASP A 124 -2.42 4.47 -22.83
C ASP A 124 -2.25 5.78 -23.63
N GLY A 125 -1.29 6.64 -23.23
CA GLY A 125 -1.01 7.91 -23.92
C GLY A 125 -2.18 8.90 -23.90
N LEU A 126 -3.01 8.85 -22.86
CA LEU A 126 -4.21 9.68 -22.74
C LEU A 126 -3.84 11.16 -22.66
N LYS A 127 -4.64 12.00 -23.32
CA LYS A 127 -4.54 13.47 -23.26
C LYS A 127 -5.52 14.09 -22.28
N GLU A 128 -6.63 13.42 -22.02
CA GLU A 128 -7.68 13.86 -21.10
C GLU A 128 -7.85 12.84 -19.98
N PHE A 129 -8.09 13.33 -18.78
CA PHE A 129 -8.23 12.54 -17.59
C PHE A 129 -9.57 12.83 -16.90
N SER A 130 -10.06 11.83 -16.18
CA SER A 130 -11.22 11.96 -15.29
C SER A 130 -10.85 11.49 -13.89
N PRO A 131 -11.70 11.65 -12.87
CA PRO A 131 -11.44 11.12 -11.54
C PRO A 131 -11.16 9.62 -11.50
N LEU A 132 -11.66 8.85 -12.48
CA LEU A 132 -11.42 7.40 -12.59
C LEU A 132 -9.95 7.04 -12.79
N HIS A 133 -9.15 7.93 -13.41
CA HIS A 133 -7.72 7.71 -13.66
C HIS A 133 -6.86 7.93 -12.41
N ASN A 134 -7.43 8.57 -11.38
CA ASN A 134 -6.75 8.74 -10.10
C ASN A 134 -6.48 7.37 -9.46
N ASN A 135 -5.25 7.13 -9.03
CA ASN A 135 -4.86 5.86 -8.41
C ASN A 135 -5.58 5.52 -7.10
N CYS A 136 -6.38 6.43 -6.57
CA CYS A 136 -7.20 6.25 -5.38
C CYS A 136 -8.69 6.09 -5.68
N SER A 137 -9.12 6.18 -6.95
CA SER A 137 -10.55 6.14 -7.31
C SER A 137 -11.25 4.85 -6.85
N GLY A 138 -10.54 3.71 -6.78
CA GLY A 138 -11.07 2.46 -6.23
C GLY A 138 -11.50 2.59 -4.76
N LYS A 139 -10.63 3.13 -3.91
CA LYS A 139 -10.96 3.36 -2.50
C LYS A 139 -12.10 4.39 -2.35
N HIS A 140 -12.11 5.45 -3.18
CA HIS A 140 -13.20 6.43 -3.15
C HIS A 140 -14.53 5.80 -3.57
N THR A 141 -14.52 4.95 -4.58
CA THR A 141 -15.72 4.19 -5.00
C THR A 141 -16.24 3.32 -3.85
N LEU A 142 -15.35 2.60 -3.15
CA LEU A 142 -15.76 1.78 -2.00
C LEU A 142 -16.36 2.62 -0.87
N MET A 143 -15.76 3.77 -0.56
CA MET A 143 -16.29 4.73 0.42
C MET A 143 -17.70 5.19 0.07
N LEU A 144 -17.95 5.52 -1.19
CA LEU A 144 -19.27 5.91 -1.68
C LEU A 144 -20.28 4.75 -1.62
N LEU A 145 -19.88 3.52 -1.95
CA LEU A 145 -20.73 2.34 -1.81
C LEU A 145 -21.14 2.10 -0.35
N ILE A 146 -20.22 2.26 0.60
CA ILE A 146 -20.54 2.20 2.02
C ILE A 146 -21.57 3.26 2.38
N CYS A 147 -21.38 4.50 1.94
CA CYS A 147 -22.35 5.58 2.20
C CYS A 147 -23.73 5.25 1.63
N ARG A 148 -23.82 4.73 0.40
CA ARG A 148 -25.08 4.33 -0.24
C ARG A 148 -25.79 3.23 0.55
N GLN A 149 -25.09 2.20 0.95
CA GLN A 149 -25.68 1.11 1.76
C GLN A 149 -26.18 1.61 3.11
N MET A 150 -25.40 2.47 3.76
CA MET A 150 -25.70 2.95 5.11
C MET A 150 -26.68 4.13 5.13
N GLY A 151 -27.10 4.63 3.97
CA GLY A 151 -27.94 5.83 3.88
C GLY A 151 -27.24 7.12 4.33
N TRP A 152 -25.89 7.15 4.24
CA TRP A 152 -25.10 8.34 4.59
C TRP A 152 -24.94 9.26 3.40
N GLU A 153 -24.78 10.57 3.67
CA GLU A 153 -24.56 11.58 2.64
C GLU A 153 -23.31 11.29 1.82
N THR A 154 -23.39 11.39 0.49
CA THR A 154 -22.25 11.15 -0.40
C THR A 154 -21.49 12.41 -0.78
N GLY A 155 -22.09 13.59 -0.58
CA GLY A 155 -21.50 14.86 -0.98
C GLY A 155 -20.30 15.30 -0.16
N ASN A 156 -20.21 14.85 1.09
CA ASN A 156 -19.19 15.24 2.07
C ASN A 156 -18.47 14.03 2.71
N TYR A 157 -18.45 12.89 2.03
CA TYR A 157 -17.89 11.64 2.59
C TYR A 157 -16.40 11.69 2.98
N LEU A 158 -15.69 12.77 2.66
CA LEU A 158 -14.30 13.00 3.01
C LEU A 158 -14.11 13.87 4.26
N ASP A 159 -15.17 14.44 4.82
CA ASP A 159 -15.06 15.27 6.02
C ASP A 159 -14.67 14.40 7.21
N PHE A 160 -13.77 14.88 8.08
CA PHE A 160 -13.27 14.11 9.22
C PHE A 160 -14.34 13.68 10.21
N ASP A 161 -15.42 14.44 10.32
CA ASP A 161 -16.58 14.18 11.19
C ASP A 161 -17.71 13.39 10.51
N HIS A 162 -17.55 13.06 9.21
CA HIS A 162 -18.49 12.21 8.50
C HIS A 162 -18.55 10.80 9.12
N PRO A 163 -19.72 10.17 9.29
CA PRO A 163 -19.86 8.84 9.89
C PRO A 163 -18.93 7.78 9.27
N LEU A 164 -18.72 7.82 7.95
CA LEU A 164 -17.78 6.95 7.26
C LEU A 164 -16.36 7.12 7.79
N GLN A 165 -15.86 8.37 7.90
CA GLN A 165 -14.47 8.62 8.29
C GLN A 165 -14.22 8.33 9.77
N LEU A 166 -15.22 8.56 10.61
CA LEU A 166 -15.16 8.15 12.03
C LEU A 166 -15.04 6.62 12.15
N LYS A 167 -15.84 5.86 11.38
CA LYS A 167 -15.74 4.40 11.37
C LYS A 167 -14.42 3.90 10.73
N MET A 168 -13.92 4.57 9.69
CA MET A 168 -12.60 4.27 9.11
C MET A 168 -11.48 4.47 10.13
N TYR A 169 -11.53 5.55 10.90
CA TYR A 169 -10.59 5.82 11.98
C TYR A 169 -10.58 4.69 13.01
N GLU A 170 -11.76 4.32 13.54
CA GLU A 170 -11.89 3.26 14.54
C GLU A 170 -11.46 1.90 13.98
N LYS A 171 -11.79 1.59 12.72
CA LYS A 171 -11.37 0.34 12.08
C LYS A 171 -9.84 0.26 11.96
N ILE A 172 -9.19 1.30 11.48
CA ILE A 172 -7.73 1.34 11.34
C ILE A 172 -7.07 1.23 12.72
N LYS A 173 -7.55 2.00 13.71
CA LYS A 173 -7.06 1.98 15.08
C LYS A 173 -7.15 0.58 15.70
N SER A 174 -8.28 -0.08 15.53
CA SER A 174 -8.53 -1.44 16.02
C SER A 174 -7.63 -2.48 15.35
N LEU A 175 -7.55 -2.47 14.00
CA LEU A 175 -6.71 -3.42 13.25
C LEU A 175 -5.23 -3.26 13.60
N CYS A 176 -4.76 -2.04 13.79
CA CYS A 176 -3.38 -1.73 14.14
C CYS A 176 -3.10 -1.87 15.66
N GLU A 177 -4.10 -2.18 16.48
CA GLU A 177 -3.99 -2.31 17.93
C GLU A 177 -3.39 -1.08 18.62
N GLU A 178 -3.74 0.11 18.12
CA GLU A 178 -3.26 1.37 18.70
C GLU A 178 -4.13 1.81 19.89
N SER A 179 -3.51 2.11 21.01
CA SER A 179 -4.20 2.54 22.22
C SER A 179 -4.43 4.06 22.27
N SER A 180 -3.54 4.84 21.68
CA SER A 180 -3.60 6.30 21.69
C SER A 180 -4.43 6.85 20.52
N GLU A 181 -4.71 8.15 20.54
CA GLU A 181 -5.28 8.87 19.40
C GLU A 181 -4.32 8.85 18.22
N LEU A 182 -4.88 8.60 17.02
CA LEU A 182 -4.08 8.59 15.80
C LEU A 182 -3.92 10.01 15.26
N PRO A 183 -2.69 10.45 14.92
CA PRO A 183 -2.51 11.65 14.13
C PRO A 183 -3.23 11.54 12.80
N LYS A 184 -3.85 12.62 12.35
CA LYS A 184 -4.66 12.65 11.13
C LYS A 184 -4.24 13.79 10.20
N THR A 185 -4.34 13.54 8.90
CA THR A 185 -4.07 14.49 7.82
C THR A 185 -4.92 14.14 6.60
N LEU A 186 -4.80 14.93 5.55
CA LEU A 186 -5.35 14.60 4.23
C LEU A 186 -4.28 13.94 3.37
N ASP A 187 -4.65 12.91 2.62
CA ASP A 187 -3.79 12.31 1.60
C ASP A 187 -3.81 13.13 0.30
N GLY A 188 -2.94 12.82 -0.66
CA GLY A 188 -2.89 13.50 -1.96
C GLY A 188 -4.19 13.38 -2.78
N CYS A 189 -5.05 12.41 -2.47
CA CYS A 189 -6.39 12.28 -3.05
C CYS A 189 -7.48 12.99 -2.22
N THR A 190 -7.10 13.84 -1.28
CA THR A 190 -7.97 14.60 -0.35
C THR A 190 -8.73 13.78 0.69
N ALA A 191 -8.64 12.44 0.66
CA ALA A 191 -9.26 11.62 1.70
C ALA A 191 -8.47 11.69 3.02
N PRO A 192 -9.14 11.58 4.19
CA PRO A 192 -8.49 11.42 5.49
C PRO A 192 -7.48 10.27 5.48
N ASN A 193 -6.34 10.53 6.12
CA ASN A 193 -5.26 9.57 6.31
C ASN A 193 -4.77 9.62 7.75
N PHE A 194 -4.50 8.48 8.33
CA PHE A 194 -4.14 8.32 9.72
C PHE A 194 -2.72 7.79 9.85
N ALA A 195 -2.07 8.09 10.98
CA ALA A 195 -0.75 7.57 11.28
C ALA A 195 -0.83 6.59 12.46
N THR A 196 -0.11 5.48 12.33
CA THR A 196 0.15 4.52 13.42
C THR A 196 1.63 4.25 13.52
N SER A 197 2.05 3.50 14.52
CA SER A 197 3.39 2.94 14.55
C SER A 197 3.60 1.98 13.38
N LEU A 198 4.85 1.69 13.00
CA LEU A 198 5.14 0.67 11.98
C LEU A 198 4.77 -0.73 12.48
N GLU A 199 4.91 -0.96 13.78
CA GLU A 199 4.45 -2.17 14.49
C GLU A 199 2.94 -2.35 14.35
N GLY A 200 2.20 -1.26 14.58
CA GLY A 200 0.75 -1.24 14.40
C GLY A 200 0.35 -1.55 12.96
N LEU A 201 1.07 -1.01 11.98
CA LEU A 201 0.80 -1.30 10.57
C LEU A 201 1.06 -2.78 10.22
N CYS A 202 2.13 -3.41 10.75
CA CYS A 202 2.37 -4.84 10.60
C CYS A 202 1.24 -5.67 11.20
N LYS A 203 0.83 -5.38 12.44
CA LYS A 203 -0.31 -6.03 13.11
C LYS A 203 -1.60 -5.83 12.35
N GLY A 204 -1.80 -4.63 11.78
CA GLY A 204 -2.95 -4.30 10.97
C GLY A 204 -3.13 -5.22 9.77
N PHE A 205 -2.05 -5.57 9.07
CA PHE A 205 -2.09 -6.52 7.96
C PHE A 205 -2.32 -7.96 8.41
N LEU A 206 -1.77 -8.37 9.56
CA LEU A 206 -2.09 -9.68 10.15
C LEU A 206 -3.57 -9.78 10.54
N ASN A 207 -4.08 -8.78 11.25
CA ASN A 207 -5.48 -8.75 11.68
C ASN A 207 -6.42 -8.65 10.49
N LEU A 208 -6.04 -7.90 9.43
CA LEU A 208 -6.77 -7.88 8.17
C LEU A 208 -6.95 -9.29 7.61
N HIS A 209 -5.86 -10.06 7.53
CA HIS A 209 -5.93 -11.43 6.99
C HIS A 209 -6.77 -12.36 7.89
N ARG A 210 -6.63 -12.26 9.20
CA ARG A 210 -7.34 -13.13 10.15
C ARG A 210 -8.84 -12.83 10.23
N LEU A 211 -9.20 -11.56 10.24
CA LEU A 211 -10.58 -11.11 10.45
C LEU A 211 -11.34 -10.89 9.13
N HIS A 212 -10.64 -10.53 8.07
CA HIS A 212 -11.18 -10.16 6.76
C HIS A 212 -10.44 -10.87 5.62
N PRO A 213 -10.33 -12.23 5.62
CA PRO A 213 -9.50 -12.96 4.67
C PRO A 213 -9.91 -12.75 3.20
N LYS A 214 -11.16 -12.41 2.94
CA LYS A 214 -11.65 -12.07 1.59
C LYS A 214 -10.87 -10.91 0.94
N ILE A 215 -10.44 -9.94 1.76
CA ILE A 215 -9.70 -8.77 1.26
C ILE A 215 -8.31 -9.20 0.76
N THR A 216 -7.55 -9.92 1.57
CA THR A 216 -6.21 -10.39 1.18
C THR A 216 -6.28 -11.39 0.03
N ALA A 217 -7.25 -12.30 0.03
CA ALA A 217 -7.48 -13.25 -1.05
C ALA A 217 -7.80 -12.54 -2.39
N ALA A 218 -8.63 -11.49 -2.36
CA ALA A 218 -8.96 -10.71 -3.55
C ALA A 218 -7.71 -10.00 -4.13
N MET A 219 -6.88 -9.41 -3.28
CA MET A 219 -5.62 -8.77 -3.71
C MET A 219 -4.66 -9.79 -4.33
N GLN A 220 -4.49 -10.95 -3.71
CA GLN A 220 -3.61 -12.01 -4.20
C GLN A 220 -4.10 -12.64 -5.51
N ALA A 221 -5.42 -12.76 -5.70
CA ALA A 221 -6.01 -13.29 -6.92
C ALA A 221 -5.91 -12.30 -8.10
N HIS A 222 -5.88 -10.99 -7.83
CA HIS A 222 -5.93 -9.93 -8.83
C HIS A 222 -4.84 -8.86 -8.64
N PRO A 223 -3.54 -9.23 -8.62
CA PRO A 223 -2.44 -8.29 -8.38
C PRO A 223 -2.40 -7.12 -9.38
N TYR A 224 -2.68 -7.42 -10.66
CA TYR A 224 -2.69 -6.42 -11.71
C TYR A 224 -3.79 -5.38 -11.51
N ILE A 225 -4.95 -5.80 -11.06
CA ILE A 225 -6.08 -4.90 -10.74
C ILE A 225 -5.74 -4.00 -9.53
N CYS A 226 -4.98 -4.51 -8.57
CA CYS A 226 -4.50 -3.71 -7.44
C CYS A 226 -3.52 -2.59 -7.85
N GLY A 227 -2.57 -2.91 -8.73
CA GLY A 227 -1.46 -2.00 -9.03
C GLY A 227 -1.40 -1.56 -10.49
N GLY A 228 -1.51 -2.49 -11.41
CA GLY A 228 -1.27 -2.27 -12.84
C GLY A 228 0.17 -2.57 -13.24
N LYS A 229 0.51 -2.12 -14.44
CA LYS A 229 1.82 -2.35 -15.05
C LYS A 229 2.94 -1.64 -14.28
N ASN A 230 4.07 -2.32 -14.08
CA ASN A 230 5.28 -1.78 -13.45
C ASN A 230 5.06 -1.24 -12.03
N ARG A 231 4.23 -1.92 -11.23
CA ARG A 231 4.00 -1.58 -9.83
C ARG A 231 4.60 -2.63 -8.90
N LEU A 232 5.28 -2.18 -7.83
CA LEU A 232 5.94 -3.08 -6.88
C LEU A 232 4.94 -4.06 -6.24
N ASP A 233 3.80 -3.58 -5.77
CA ASP A 233 2.76 -4.42 -5.19
C ASP A 233 2.25 -5.48 -6.17
N THR A 234 2.07 -5.14 -7.45
CA THR A 234 1.73 -6.10 -8.50
C THR A 234 2.79 -7.20 -8.61
N HIS A 235 4.05 -6.81 -8.79
CA HIS A 235 5.14 -7.77 -8.96
C HIS A 235 5.33 -8.66 -7.74
N LEU A 236 5.30 -8.08 -6.52
CA LEU A 236 5.45 -8.87 -5.28
C LEU A 236 4.37 -9.96 -5.15
N MET A 237 3.11 -9.60 -5.40
CA MET A 237 2.01 -10.56 -5.34
C MET A 237 2.03 -11.60 -6.48
N GLN A 238 2.71 -11.31 -7.59
CA GLN A 238 2.92 -12.28 -8.68
C GLN A 238 4.07 -13.26 -8.38
N LEU A 239 5.02 -12.89 -7.50
CA LEU A 239 6.15 -13.76 -7.13
C LEU A 239 5.72 -14.99 -6.31
N SER A 240 4.65 -14.88 -5.53
CA SER A 240 4.16 -15.96 -4.69
C SER A 240 2.67 -15.80 -4.41
N PRO A 241 1.88 -16.88 -4.48
CA PRO A 241 0.45 -16.85 -4.16
C PRO A 241 0.17 -16.56 -2.68
N TYR A 242 1.19 -16.59 -1.85
CA TYR A 242 1.07 -16.33 -0.40
C TYR A 242 1.43 -14.91 0.00
N ILE A 243 1.95 -14.10 -0.92
CA ILE A 243 2.29 -12.70 -0.64
C ILE A 243 1.09 -11.80 -0.88
N CYS A 244 0.73 -11.00 0.13
CA CYS A 244 -0.15 -9.86 0.00
C CYS A 244 0.66 -8.60 0.34
N ALA A 245 0.80 -7.68 -0.61
CA ALA A 245 1.66 -6.52 -0.48
C ALA A 245 0.94 -5.22 -0.81
N LYS A 246 1.28 -4.16 -0.08
CA LYS A 246 0.81 -2.81 -0.39
C LYS A 246 1.89 -1.77 -0.21
N VAL A 247 2.13 -1.01 -1.25
CA VAL A 247 3.01 0.16 -1.19
C VAL A 247 2.25 1.41 -0.76
N GLY A 248 2.93 2.25 0.01
CA GLY A 248 2.51 3.60 0.35
C GLY A 248 3.48 4.64 -0.19
N ALA A 249 3.02 5.86 -0.39
CA ALA A 249 3.91 6.99 -0.62
C ALA A 249 4.81 7.22 0.61
N GLY A 250 5.87 8.00 0.44
CA GLY A 250 6.80 8.28 1.54
C GLY A 250 7.69 7.09 1.91
N GLY A 251 7.97 6.18 0.96
CA GLY A 251 8.92 5.08 1.18
C GLY A 251 8.36 3.89 1.97
N LEU A 252 7.03 3.78 2.13
CA LEU A 252 6.39 2.68 2.82
C LEU A 252 6.12 1.48 1.91
N CYS A 253 6.29 0.28 2.47
CA CYS A 253 5.76 -0.97 1.92
C CYS A 253 5.48 -1.93 3.06
N THR A 254 4.28 -2.50 3.09
CA THR A 254 3.92 -3.57 4.02
C THR A 254 3.66 -4.84 3.22
N VAL A 255 4.21 -5.94 3.69
CA VAL A 255 4.09 -7.27 3.10
C VAL A 255 3.63 -8.26 4.16
N LEU A 256 2.66 -9.06 3.80
CA LEU A 256 2.12 -10.16 4.58
C LEU A 256 2.33 -11.47 3.83
N ASN A 257 2.83 -12.48 4.51
CA ASN A 257 2.79 -13.86 4.06
C ASN A 257 1.56 -14.55 4.67
N THR A 258 0.57 -14.83 3.86
CA THR A 258 -0.70 -15.43 4.33
C THR A 258 -0.57 -16.90 4.73
N LYS A 259 0.48 -17.59 4.28
CA LYS A 259 0.76 -18.99 4.66
C LYS A 259 1.37 -19.11 6.06
N THR A 260 2.34 -18.24 6.38
CA THR A 260 3.02 -18.24 7.69
C THR A 260 2.35 -17.30 8.70
N CYS A 261 1.40 -16.46 8.24
CA CYS A 261 0.81 -15.41 9.05
C CYS A 261 1.86 -14.47 9.68
N GLU A 262 2.88 -14.11 8.93
CA GLU A 262 3.90 -13.14 9.31
C GLU A 262 3.83 -11.92 8.41
N SER A 263 4.16 -10.76 8.94
CA SER A 263 4.22 -9.52 8.16
C SER A 263 5.50 -8.75 8.43
N PHE A 264 5.86 -7.87 7.49
CA PHE A 264 6.87 -6.85 7.73
C PHE A 264 6.49 -5.52 7.07
N THR A 265 7.01 -4.45 7.61
CA THR A 265 6.90 -3.11 7.06
C THR A 265 8.27 -2.48 6.91
N VAL A 266 8.54 -1.92 5.73
CA VAL A 266 9.72 -1.12 5.42
C VAL A 266 9.31 0.34 5.33
N LYS A 267 10.11 1.22 5.94
CA LYS A 267 10.03 2.68 5.81
C LYS A 267 11.40 3.23 5.41
N VAL A 268 11.57 3.64 4.17
CA VAL A 268 12.76 4.38 3.69
C VAL A 268 12.52 5.87 3.90
N ILE A 269 13.44 6.57 4.56
CA ILE A 269 13.20 7.94 5.06
C ILE A 269 13.09 8.96 3.94
N ASP A 270 13.96 8.88 2.94
CA ASP A 270 13.98 9.77 1.77
C ASP A 270 12.91 9.43 0.72
N ALA A 271 12.10 8.40 0.99
CA ALA A 271 11.06 7.91 0.10
C ALA A 271 11.56 7.34 -1.24
N ASN A 272 12.84 7.00 -1.37
CA ASN A 272 13.40 6.45 -2.60
C ASN A 272 12.72 5.12 -2.98
N MET A 273 12.12 5.08 -4.17
CA MET A 273 11.34 3.92 -4.62
C MET A 273 12.24 2.73 -4.99
N LYS A 274 13.41 2.97 -5.58
CA LYS A 274 14.36 1.91 -5.95
C LYS A 274 14.95 1.27 -4.71
N ALA A 275 15.39 2.07 -3.73
CA ALA A 275 15.91 1.57 -2.46
C ALA A 275 14.86 0.74 -1.73
N ARG A 276 13.61 1.23 -1.59
CA ARG A 276 12.51 0.47 -1.01
C ARG A 276 12.30 -0.87 -1.69
N THR A 277 12.30 -0.88 -3.04
CA THR A 277 12.09 -2.09 -3.83
C THR A 277 13.15 -3.13 -3.55
N LEU A 278 14.43 -2.75 -3.55
CA LEU A 278 15.56 -3.67 -3.33
C LEU A 278 15.61 -4.16 -1.87
N ILE A 279 15.32 -3.30 -0.90
CA ILE A 279 15.23 -3.70 0.52
C ILE A 279 14.11 -4.73 0.73
N VAL A 280 12.92 -4.48 0.18
CA VAL A 280 11.79 -5.43 0.28
C VAL A 280 12.15 -6.77 -0.35
N LEU A 281 12.77 -6.76 -1.53
CA LEU A 281 13.18 -7.99 -2.21
C LEU A 281 14.19 -8.79 -1.38
N GLU A 282 15.17 -8.11 -0.79
CA GLU A 282 16.18 -8.77 0.05
C GLU A 282 15.55 -9.42 1.29
N ILE A 283 14.60 -8.75 1.94
CA ILE A 283 13.85 -9.34 3.06
C ILE A 283 13.11 -10.60 2.63
N LEU A 284 12.45 -10.58 1.47
CA LEU A 284 11.73 -11.74 0.96
C LEU A 284 12.66 -12.94 0.71
N ARG A 285 13.88 -12.70 0.22
CA ARG A 285 14.93 -13.72 0.05
C ARG A 285 15.39 -14.28 1.39
N GLN A 286 15.79 -13.42 2.32
CA GLN A 286 16.25 -13.82 3.65
C GLN A 286 15.20 -14.63 4.43
N LYS A 287 13.90 -14.30 4.21
CA LYS A 287 12.78 -15.03 4.80
C LYS A 287 12.42 -16.32 4.05
N ASN A 288 13.02 -16.59 2.91
CA ASN A 288 12.63 -17.68 2.00
C ASN A 288 11.14 -17.63 1.60
N TRP A 289 10.57 -16.41 1.44
CA TRP A 289 9.19 -16.23 1.01
C TRP A 289 9.02 -16.26 -0.50
N ILE A 290 10.11 -16.13 -1.21
CA ILE A 290 10.21 -16.25 -2.67
C ILE A 290 11.37 -17.19 -3.02
N ASP A 291 11.25 -17.86 -4.15
CA ASP A 291 12.32 -18.68 -4.73
C ASP A 291 13.17 -17.79 -5.65
N ASP A 292 14.50 -17.88 -5.55
CA ASP A 292 15.43 -17.17 -6.43
C ASP A 292 15.22 -17.47 -7.92
N ASN A 293 14.72 -18.65 -8.25
CA ASN A 293 14.33 -19.01 -9.62
C ASN A 293 13.10 -18.22 -10.11
N SER A 294 12.21 -17.78 -9.22
CA SER A 294 11.06 -16.96 -9.57
C SER A 294 11.42 -15.51 -9.89
N ILE A 295 12.62 -15.06 -9.51
CA ILE A 295 13.16 -13.72 -9.76
C ILE A 295 13.78 -13.60 -11.16
N ASN A 296 14.12 -14.73 -11.80
CA ASN A 296 14.75 -14.79 -13.12
C ASN A 296 13.78 -14.62 -14.31
N THR A 297 12.54 -14.26 -14.10
CA THR A 297 11.65 -13.91 -15.21
C THR A 297 12.00 -12.54 -15.77
N ASN A 298 11.99 -12.37 -17.10
CA ASN A 298 12.40 -11.12 -17.78
C ASN A 298 11.69 -9.85 -17.27
N LEU A 299 10.49 -9.97 -16.73
CA LEU A 299 9.72 -8.89 -16.10
C LEU A 299 10.33 -8.40 -14.78
N LEU A 300 11.06 -9.25 -14.07
CA LEU A 300 11.59 -8.95 -12.74
C LEU A 300 13.02 -8.41 -12.82
N ASN A 301 13.78 -8.78 -13.85
CA ASN A 301 15.17 -8.34 -14.00
C ASN A 301 15.32 -6.83 -14.12
N GLU A 302 14.45 -6.16 -14.87
CA GLU A 302 14.50 -4.69 -14.97
C GLU A 302 14.05 -3.98 -13.69
N PHE A 303 13.01 -4.52 -13.03
CA PHE A 303 12.41 -3.90 -11.85
C PHE A 303 13.27 -4.09 -10.59
N PHE A 304 13.83 -5.29 -10.42
CA PHE A 304 14.62 -5.67 -9.26
C PHE A 304 16.13 -5.67 -9.52
N ASP A 305 16.57 -5.16 -10.66
CA ASP A 305 17.99 -5.05 -10.97
C ASP A 305 18.73 -4.20 -9.93
N SER A 306 19.76 -4.76 -9.31
CA SER A 306 20.62 -4.09 -8.32
C SER A 306 21.86 -3.45 -8.94
N GLY A 307 21.98 -3.41 -10.26
CA GLY A 307 23.11 -2.79 -10.97
C GLY A 307 23.00 -1.27 -11.05
N VAL A 308 24.14 -0.61 -11.13
CA VAL A 308 24.28 0.79 -11.53
C VAL A 308 25.03 0.81 -12.87
N TYR A 309 24.45 1.48 -13.85
CA TYR A 309 24.90 1.44 -15.23
C TYR A 309 25.20 2.84 -15.78
N THR A 310 26.09 2.90 -16.78
CA THR A 310 26.25 4.06 -17.65
C THR A 310 25.08 4.16 -18.63
N GLU A 311 24.95 5.29 -19.32
CA GLU A 311 23.95 5.47 -20.39
C GLU A 311 24.14 4.46 -21.54
N THR A 312 25.33 3.93 -21.70
CA THR A 312 25.67 2.90 -22.73
C THR A 312 25.45 1.47 -22.22
N GLY A 313 24.95 1.27 -21.00
CA GLY A 313 24.62 -0.03 -20.43
C GLY A 313 25.81 -0.78 -19.77
N LEU A 314 26.97 -0.13 -19.60
CA LEU A 314 28.08 -0.72 -18.85
C LEU A 314 27.81 -0.66 -17.36
N ARG A 315 27.86 -1.80 -16.67
CA ARG A 315 27.72 -1.86 -15.22
C ARG A 315 28.96 -1.27 -14.55
N VAL A 316 28.75 -0.29 -13.67
CA VAL A 316 29.81 0.44 -12.95
C VAL A 316 29.64 0.40 -11.43
N GLY A 317 28.65 -0.31 -10.92
CA GLY A 317 28.39 -0.44 -9.50
C GLY A 317 27.15 -1.26 -9.19
N GLY A 318 26.65 -1.11 -7.97
CA GLY A 318 25.47 -1.83 -7.53
C GLY A 318 24.85 -1.27 -6.26
N TYR A 319 23.77 -1.92 -5.86
CA TYR A 319 23.10 -1.67 -4.59
C TYR A 319 23.37 -2.85 -3.64
N GLU A 320 23.80 -2.53 -2.43
CA GLU A 320 24.24 -3.49 -1.41
C GLU A 320 23.42 -3.35 -0.14
N PRO A 321 22.60 -4.37 0.24
CA PRO A 321 21.89 -4.39 1.51
C PRO A 321 22.88 -4.37 2.70
N GLN A 322 22.46 -3.71 3.80
CA GLN A 322 23.29 -3.50 4.99
C GLN A 322 22.65 -4.04 6.29
N PHE A 323 21.72 -4.99 6.20
CA PHE A 323 20.99 -5.58 7.33
C PHE A 323 20.88 -7.11 7.23
#